data_907e0c447d021b3e8aea2983583f8236
#
_entry.id   907e0c447d021b3e8aea2983583f8236
#
_cell.length_a   1.000
_cell.length_b   1.000
_cell.length_c   1.000
_cell.angle_alpha   90.00
_cell.angle_beta   90.00
_cell.angle_gamma   90.00
#
_symmetry.space_group_name_H-M   'P 1'
#
loop_
_entity.id
_entity.type
_entity.pdbx_description
1 polymer ?
#
loop_
_entity_poly.entity_id
_entity_poly.type
_entity_poly.pdbx_seq_one_letter_code
_entity_poly.pdbx_strand_id
1 'polypeptide(L)'
;MIPHLTRSARPPGKLWTKHISGHTPAGQRATLLKGLGHLPEDTRGILSNCACLGEGVDVPVLDGVAFIDPKRSMVDIIQAVGRVIRKAAGKEIGTIVIPVFIDESEDADHVLSQSAFEPVWQVLKALRAHDRRLADELDQLRLSLEKRSSQSKIN
;
A
#
# COMPACT_ATOMS: atom_id res chain seq x y z
N MET A 1 17.99 14.13 -4.35
CA MET A 1 17.49 15.20 -3.46
C MET A 1 15.97 15.03 -3.41
N ILE A 2 15.40 14.60 -2.27
CA ILE A 2 13.94 14.43 -2.13
C ILE A 2 13.33 15.84 -2.09
N PRO A 3 12.39 16.18 -2.99
CA PRO A 3 11.72 17.47 -2.92
C PRO A 3 11.07 17.61 -1.55
N HIS A 4 11.37 18.68 -0.85
CA HIS A 4 10.75 18.97 0.44
C HIS A 4 9.26 19.15 0.22
N LEU A 5 8.45 18.21 0.73
CA LEU A 5 7.01 18.40 0.83
C LEU A 5 6.74 19.73 1.51
N THR A 6 6.04 20.63 0.83
CA THR A 6 5.60 21.89 1.40
C THR A 6 4.80 21.62 2.67
N ARG A 7 4.84 22.53 3.64
CA ARG A 7 4.10 22.39 4.91
C ARG A 7 2.61 22.08 4.70
N SER A 8 2.01 22.58 3.64
CA SER A 8 0.62 22.34 3.23
C SER A 8 0.35 20.92 2.73
N ALA A 9 1.40 20.19 2.30
CA ALA A 9 1.27 18.80 1.83
C ALA A 9 1.46 17.76 2.96
N ARG A 10 1.76 18.20 4.19
CA ARG A 10 1.88 17.30 5.33
C ARG A 10 0.48 17.01 5.89
N PRO A 11 0.08 15.74 5.98
CA PRO A 11 -1.18 15.40 6.63
C PRO A 11 -1.15 15.85 8.10
N PRO A 12 -2.27 16.38 8.62
CA PRO A 12 -2.36 16.76 10.02
C PRO A 12 -2.26 15.53 10.93
N GLY A 13 -1.86 15.75 12.20
CA GLY A 13 -1.82 14.71 13.22
C GLY A 13 -0.40 14.23 13.55
N LYS A 14 -0.34 13.25 14.43
CA LYS A 14 0.90 12.60 14.90
C LYS A 14 1.22 11.37 14.06
N LEU A 15 2.49 11.02 13.98
CA LEU A 15 2.96 9.80 13.33
C LEU A 15 3.56 8.85 14.37
N TRP A 16 2.96 7.68 14.50
CA TRP A 16 3.50 6.56 15.27
C TRP A 16 4.22 5.62 14.31
N THR A 17 5.50 5.39 14.53
CA THR A 17 6.29 4.48 13.69
C THR A 17 6.98 3.43 14.53
N LYS A 18 6.89 2.18 14.13
CA LYS A 18 7.60 1.05 14.72
C LYS A 18 8.11 0.11 13.65
N HIS A 19 9.07 -0.72 14.03
CA HIS A 19 9.63 -1.76 13.20
C HIS A 19 9.54 -3.12 13.88
N ILE A 20 9.25 -4.16 13.11
CA ILE A 20 9.33 -5.56 13.54
C ILE A 20 10.13 -6.38 12.52
N SER A 21 10.88 -7.34 13.03
CA SER A 21 11.67 -8.26 12.22
C SER A 21 11.49 -9.70 12.69
N GLY A 22 12.10 -10.66 12.01
CA GLY A 22 12.11 -12.06 12.46
C GLY A 22 12.75 -12.26 13.84
N HIS A 23 13.63 -11.34 14.27
CA HIS A 23 14.27 -11.36 15.60
C HIS A 23 13.40 -10.74 16.71
N THR A 24 12.29 -10.07 16.35
CA THR A 24 11.40 -9.48 17.37
C THR A 24 10.65 -10.58 18.11
N PRO A 25 10.76 -10.67 19.45
CA PRO A 25 10.06 -11.68 20.26
C PRO A 25 8.55 -11.63 20.03
N ALA A 26 7.90 -12.80 20.04
CA ALA A 26 6.47 -12.93 19.74
C ALA A 26 5.58 -12.02 20.64
N GLY A 27 5.87 -11.93 21.93
CA GLY A 27 5.14 -11.07 22.86
C GLY A 27 5.28 -9.58 22.53
N GLN A 28 6.49 -9.14 22.17
CA GLN A 28 6.72 -7.76 21.76
C GLN A 28 6.01 -7.45 20.43
N ARG A 29 6.04 -8.39 19.49
CA ARG A 29 5.32 -8.29 18.21
C ARG A 29 3.83 -8.12 18.43
N ALA A 30 3.22 -8.96 19.28
CA ALA A 30 1.81 -8.86 19.65
C ALA A 30 1.46 -7.51 20.28
N THR A 31 2.33 -6.98 21.16
CA THR A 31 2.14 -5.66 21.79
C THR A 31 2.17 -4.53 20.76
N LEU A 32 3.12 -4.55 19.82
CA LEU A 32 3.22 -3.54 18.76
C LEU A 32 2.03 -3.57 17.82
N LEU A 33 1.55 -4.76 17.46
CA LEU A 33 0.37 -4.93 16.61
C LEU A 33 -0.91 -4.45 17.32
N LYS A 34 -1.05 -4.78 18.60
CA LYS A 34 -2.15 -4.26 19.41
C LYS A 34 -2.08 -2.73 19.51
N GLY A 35 -0.89 -2.17 19.70
CA GLY A 35 -0.66 -0.72 19.73
C GLY A 35 -1.07 -0.04 18.42
N LEU A 36 -0.73 -0.64 17.27
CA LEU A 36 -1.15 -0.13 15.96
C LEU A 36 -2.69 -0.09 15.80
N GLY A 37 -3.39 -1.09 16.36
CA GLY A 37 -4.85 -1.16 16.32
C GLY A 37 -5.58 -0.24 17.29
N HIS A 38 -4.87 0.47 18.17
CA HIS A 38 -5.47 1.32 19.22
C HIS A 38 -4.81 2.71 19.25
N LEU A 39 -4.48 3.25 18.10
CA LEU A 39 -3.95 4.60 18.01
C LEU A 39 -5.05 5.66 18.26
N PRO A 40 -4.70 6.81 18.84
CA PRO A 40 -5.61 7.95 18.93
C PRO A 40 -6.06 8.42 17.54
N GLU A 41 -7.24 9.03 17.44
CA GLU A 41 -7.84 9.50 16.18
C GLU A 41 -6.93 10.48 15.40
N ASP A 42 -6.12 11.28 16.12
CA ASP A 42 -5.17 12.23 15.53
C ASP A 42 -3.83 11.60 15.14
N THR A 43 -3.68 10.27 15.27
CA THR A 43 -2.40 9.57 15.10
C THR A 43 -2.50 8.56 13.95
N ARG A 44 -1.57 8.66 13.01
CA ARG A 44 -1.38 7.67 11.95
C ARG A 44 -0.26 6.69 12.32
N GLY A 45 -0.47 5.41 12.06
CA GLY A 45 0.48 4.34 12.36
C GLY A 45 1.20 3.82 11.12
N ILE A 46 2.52 3.68 11.20
CA ILE A 46 3.30 2.93 10.22
C ILE A 46 4.07 1.85 10.97
N LEU A 47 3.82 0.60 10.63
CA LEU A 47 4.59 -0.53 11.11
C LEU A 47 5.37 -1.14 9.95
N SER A 48 6.68 -0.90 9.93
CA SER A 48 7.53 -1.55 8.95
C SER A 48 7.87 -2.97 9.40
N ASN A 49 7.91 -3.90 8.46
CA ASN A 49 8.23 -5.29 8.77
C ASN A 49 9.17 -5.90 7.73
N CYS A 50 10.01 -6.82 8.20
CA CYS A 50 10.88 -7.64 7.37
C CYS A 50 10.43 -9.10 7.53
N ALA A 51 9.68 -9.61 6.53
CA ALA A 51 9.27 -11.02 6.37
C ALA A 51 8.55 -11.68 7.58
N CYS A 52 8.02 -10.94 8.54
CA CYS A 52 7.49 -11.52 9.79
C CYS A 52 5.96 -11.34 9.99
N LEU A 53 5.24 -10.80 9.01
CA LEU A 53 3.78 -10.69 9.03
C LEU A 53 3.08 -11.76 8.17
N GLY A 54 3.78 -12.85 7.83
CA GLY A 54 3.26 -13.94 6.99
C GLY A 54 2.08 -14.66 7.65
N GLU A 55 2.24 -15.20 8.83
CA GLU A 55 1.21 -16.02 9.47
C GLU A 55 0.74 -15.47 10.82
N GLY A 56 -0.55 -15.66 11.13
CA GLY A 56 -1.13 -15.48 12.46
C GLY A 56 -1.35 -14.05 12.94
N VAL A 57 -1.12 -13.02 12.12
CA VAL A 57 -1.34 -11.64 12.52
C VAL A 57 -2.65 -11.13 11.93
N ASP A 58 -3.68 -11.10 12.75
CA ASP A 58 -4.95 -10.44 12.40
C ASP A 58 -4.96 -9.01 12.98
N VAL A 59 -4.82 -8.03 12.10
CA VAL A 59 -4.99 -6.60 12.43
C VAL A 59 -6.09 -6.05 11.56
N PRO A 60 -7.36 -6.14 11.99
CA PRO A 60 -8.51 -5.72 11.19
C PRO A 60 -8.49 -4.25 10.79
N VAL A 61 -7.74 -3.45 11.53
CA VAL A 61 -7.65 -1.98 11.40
C VAL A 61 -6.65 -1.54 10.30
N LEU A 62 -5.92 -2.47 9.66
CA LEU A 62 -5.00 -2.09 8.58
C LEU A 62 -5.79 -1.54 7.39
N ASP A 63 -5.57 -0.27 7.10
CA ASP A 63 -6.16 0.46 5.97
C ASP A 63 -5.22 0.58 4.78
N GLY A 64 -3.91 0.28 4.97
CA GLY A 64 -2.94 0.33 3.90
C GLY A 64 -1.80 -0.69 4.03
N VAL A 65 -1.23 -1.06 2.88
CA VAL A 65 0.04 -1.79 2.76
C VAL A 65 0.90 -1.14 1.67
N ALA A 66 2.20 -0.94 1.99
CA ALA A 66 3.20 -0.49 1.03
C ALA A 66 4.22 -1.60 0.80
N PHE A 67 4.37 -2.03 -0.44
CA PHE A 67 5.39 -2.99 -0.85
C PHE A 67 6.66 -2.22 -1.25
N ILE A 68 7.51 -1.91 -0.26
CA ILE A 68 8.76 -1.16 -0.50
C ILE A 68 9.82 -2.04 -1.16
N ASP A 69 9.91 -3.30 -0.73
CA ASP A 69 10.72 -4.33 -1.38
C ASP A 69 9.85 -5.25 -2.23
N PRO A 70 10.31 -5.63 -3.44
CA PRO A 70 9.61 -6.58 -4.28
C PRO A 70 9.44 -7.93 -3.59
N LYS A 71 8.21 -8.34 -3.38
CA LYS A 71 7.85 -9.66 -2.86
C LYS A 71 7.71 -10.66 -4.01
N ARG A 72 8.37 -11.81 -3.88
CA ARG A 72 8.27 -12.92 -4.86
C ARG A 72 7.25 -13.98 -4.46
N SER A 73 6.98 -14.12 -3.16
CA SER A 73 6.01 -15.08 -2.65
C SER A 73 4.58 -14.60 -2.88
N MET A 74 3.88 -15.24 -3.80
CA MET A 74 2.47 -14.96 -4.09
C MET A 74 1.60 -15.11 -2.84
N VAL A 75 1.90 -16.09 -1.98
CA VAL A 75 1.17 -16.34 -0.73
C VAL A 75 1.30 -15.12 0.20
N ASP A 76 2.51 -14.59 0.38
CA ASP A 76 2.74 -13.41 1.23
C ASP A 76 2.03 -12.17 0.68
N ILE A 77 2.03 -12.00 -0.64
CA ILE A 77 1.35 -10.89 -1.31
C ILE A 77 -0.16 -10.99 -1.10
N ILE A 78 -0.75 -12.16 -1.39
CA ILE A 78 -2.19 -12.40 -1.22
C ILE A 78 -2.60 -12.18 0.24
N GLN A 79 -1.80 -12.65 1.20
CA GLN A 79 -2.07 -12.45 2.62
C GLN A 79 -2.02 -10.98 3.01
N ALA A 80 -1.00 -10.24 2.56
CA ALA A 80 -0.87 -8.82 2.86
C ALA A 80 -2.02 -8.00 2.26
N VAL A 81 -2.34 -8.22 0.99
CA VAL A 81 -3.45 -7.57 0.29
C VAL A 81 -4.79 -7.96 0.95
N GLY A 82 -5.02 -9.25 1.21
CA GLY A 82 -6.25 -9.74 1.85
C GLY A 82 -6.54 -9.12 3.20
N ARG A 83 -5.51 -8.74 3.97
CA ARG A 83 -5.69 -8.02 5.25
C ARG A 83 -6.17 -6.59 5.01
N VAL A 84 -5.63 -5.92 4.01
CA VAL A 84 -5.98 -4.53 3.71
C VAL A 84 -7.36 -4.42 3.10
N ILE A 85 -7.78 -5.35 2.26
CA ILE A 85 -9.12 -5.33 1.64
C ILE A 85 -10.22 -5.84 2.57
N ARG A 86 -9.87 -6.48 3.71
CA ARG A 86 -10.86 -6.98 4.67
C ARG A 86 -11.70 -5.82 5.23
N LYS A 87 -13.01 -5.98 5.19
CA LYS A 87 -13.95 -5.03 5.79
C LYS A 87 -13.78 -5.00 7.31
N ALA A 88 -13.74 -3.79 7.87
CA ALA A 88 -13.74 -3.56 9.32
C ALA A 88 -14.58 -2.32 9.63
N ALA A 89 -15.05 -2.21 10.87
CA ALA A 89 -15.80 -1.04 11.32
C ALA A 89 -14.95 0.23 11.17
N GLY A 90 -15.51 1.27 10.56
CA GLY A 90 -14.83 2.54 10.32
C GLY A 90 -13.81 2.53 9.17
N LYS A 91 -13.69 1.44 8.41
CA LYS A 91 -12.79 1.31 7.28
C LYS A 91 -13.59 1.18 6.00
N GLU A 92 -13.51 2.21 5.17
CA GLU A 92 -14.21 2.27 3.88
C GLU A 92 -13.32 1.81 2.71
N ILE A 93 -12.01 2.08 2.78
CA ILE A 93 -11.04 1.87 1.70
C ILE A 93 -9.82 1.13 2.22
N GLY A 94 -9.29 0.19 1.44
CA GLY A 94 -7.97 -0.41 1.62
C GLY A 94 -6.99 0.15 0.58
N THR A 95 -5.85 0.67 1.02
CA THR A 95 -4.85 1.30 0.14
C THR A 95 -3.67 0.38 -0.08
N ILE A 96 -3.27 0.17 -1.34
CA ILE A 96 -2.08 -0.59 -1.70
C ILE A 96 -1.11 0.36 -2.41
N VAL A 97 0.13 0.44 -1.91
CA VAL A 97 1.17 1.32 -2.44
C VAL A 97 2.29 0.48 -3.04
N ILE A 98 2.62 0.75 -4.30
CA ILE A 98 3.73 0.15 -5.04
C ILE A 98 4.60 1.29 -5.55
N PRO A 99 5.87 1.44 -5.07
CA PRO A 99 6.75 2.49 -5.53
C PRO A 99 7.39 2.08 -6.87
N VAL A 100 6.92 2.65 -7.97
CA VAL A 100 7.49 2.48 -9.31
C VAL A 100 7.74 3.84 -9.94
N PHE A 101 8.78 3.92 -10.77
CA PHE A 101 9.00 5.07 -11.64
C PHE A 101 8.25 4.83 -12.95
N ILE A 102 7.40 5.79 -13.33
CA ILE A 102 6.65 5.77 -14.59
C ILE A 102 6.96 7.08 -15.29
N ASP A 103 7.51 6.99 -16.50
CA ASP A 103 7.75 8.17 -17.31
C ASP A 103 6.42 8.67 -17.90
N GLU A 104 6.30 9.96 -18.19
CA GLU A 104 5.05 10.56 -18.70
C GLU A 104 4.56 9.93 -20.02
N SER A 105 5.47 9.32 -20.79
CA SER A 105 5.18 8.65 -22.04
C SER A 105 4.88 7.15 -21.92
N GLU A 106 5.04 6.57 -20.73
CA GLU A 106 4.92 5.12 -20.51
C GLU A 106 3.53 4.73 -19.98
N ASP A 107 3.06 3.56 -20.38
CA ASP A 107 1.85 2.94 -19.85
C ASP A 107 2.15 2.30 -18.48
N ALA A 108 1.39 2.68 -17.46
CA ALA A 108 1.58 2.18 -16.11
C ALA A 108 1.44 0.65 -16.00
N ASP A 109 0.54 0.06 -16.78
CA ASP A 109 0.33 -1.40 -16.85
C ASP A 109 1.59 -2.10 -17.40
N HIS A 110 2.19 -1.52 -18.44
CA HIS A 110 3.41 -2.04 -19.04
C HIS A 110 4.58 -1.95 -18.07
N VAL A 111 4.80 -0.79 -17.44
CA VAL A 111 5.89 -0.57 -16.47
C VAL A 111 5.76 -1.52 -15.28
N LEU A 112 4.57 -1.66 -14.70
CA LEU A 112 4.33 -2.56 -13.57
C LEU A 112 4.55 -4.03 -13.94
N SER A 113 4.13 -4.42 -15.14
CA SER A 113 4.30 -5.80 -15.64
C SER A 113 5.76 -6.18 -15.90
N GLN A 114 6.65 -5.19 -16.10
CA GLN A 114 8.09 -5.38 -16.32
C GLN A 114 8.93 -5.05 -15.08
N SER A 115 8.31 -4.55 -14.03
CA SER A 115 9.01 -4.19 -12.80
C SER A 115 9.24 -5.39 -11.89
N ALA A 116 10.12 -5.22 -10.91
CA ALA A 116 10.31 -6.19 -9.84
C ALA A 116 9.03 -6.42 -8.99
N PHE A 117 8.02 -5.57 -9.13
CA PHE A 117 6.71 -5.67 -8.47
C PHE A 117 5.64 -6.41 -9.29
N GLU A 118 6.02 -6.99 -10.44
CA GLU A 118 5.13 -7.78 -11.29
C GLU A 118 4.27 -8.78 -10.50
N PRO A 119 4.79 -9.56 -9.52
CA PRO A 119 3.96 -10.49 -8.75
C PRO A 119 2.85 -9.79 -7.95
N VAL A 120 3.12 -8.60 -7.40
CA VAL A 120 2.08 -7.80 -6.71
C VAL A 120 1.04 -7.32 -7.72
N TRP A 121 1.49 -6.86 -8.88
CA TRP A 121 0.62 -6.40 -9.95
C TRP A 121 -0.32 -7.50 -10.47
N GLN A 122 0.18 -8.74 -10.60
CA GLN A 122 -0.65 -9.89 -10.99
C GLN A 122 -1.77 -10.18 -9.98
N VAL A 123 -1.48 -10.09 -8.68
CA VAL A 123 -2.52 -10.24 -7.64
C VAL A 123 -3.57 -9.16 -7.75
N LEU A 124 -3.17 -7.91 -7.98
CA LEU A 124 -4.10 -6.79 -8.13
C LEU A 124 -4.96 -6.92 -9.38
N LYS A 125 -4.39 -7.36 -10.51
CA LYS A 125 -5.15 -7.65 -11.74
C LYS A 125 -6.18 -8.76 -11.53
N ALA A 126 -5.82 -9.82 -10.81
CA ALA A 126 -6.74 -10.90 -10.49
C ALA A 126 -7.90 -10.42 -9.59
N LEU A 127 -7.61 -9.59 -8.58
CA LEU A 127 -8.65 -8.99 -7.73
C LEU A 127 -9.56 -8.05 -8.52
N ARG A 128 -9.00 -7.23 -9.41
CA ARG A 128 -9.75 -6.36 -10.31
C ARG A 128 -10.76 -7.13 -11.15
N ALA A 129 -10.38 -8.29 -11.68
CA ALA A 129 -11.25 -9.12 -12.51
C ALA A 129 -12.50 -9.62 -11.74
N HIS A 130 -12.42 -9.69 -10.41
CA HIS A 130 -13.51 -10.14 -9.53
C HIS A 130 -14.27 -9.00 -8.84
N ASP A 131 -13.72 -7.79 -8.79
CA ASP A 131 -14.32 -6.62 -8.12
C ASP A 131 -14.48 -5.45 -9.10
N ARG A 132 -15.71 -5.17 -9.53
CA ARG A 132 -16.02 -4.07 -10.46
C ARG A 132 -15.63 -2.70 -9.91
N ARG A 133 -15.74 -2.46 -8.60
CA ARG A 133 -15.34 -1.18 -7.97
C ARG A 133 -13.86 -0.93 -8.10
N LEU A 134 -13.03 -1.96 -7.85
CA LEU A 134 -11.59 -1.88 -8.04
C LEU A 134 -11.22 -1.65 -9.51
N ALA A 135 -11.97 -2.23 -10.44
CA ALA A 135 -11.81 -1.98 -11.88
C ALA A 135 -12.05 -0.50 -12.21
N ASP A 136 -13.16 0.07 -11.76
CA ASP A 136 -13.53 1.46 -12.02
C ASP A 136 -12.51 2.45 -11.43
N GLU A 137 -12.01 2.20 -10.23
CA GLU A 137 -10.99 3.03 -9.57
C GLU A 137 -9.64 3.00 -10.31
N LEU A 138 -9.21 1.82 -10.78
CA LEU A 138 -7.97 1.69 -11.55
C LEU A 138 -8.10 2.36 -12.93
N ASP A 139 -9.25 2.27 -13.57
CA ASP A 139 -9.51 2.93 -14.85
C ASP A 139 -9.56 4.46 -14.70
N GLN A 140 -10.13 4.98 -13.61
CA GLN A 140 -10.07 6.41 -13.29
C GLN A 140 -8.64 6.88 -13.02
N LEU A 141 -7.83 6.09 -12.32
CA LEU A 141 -6.42 6.40 -12.07
C LEU A 141 -5.64 6.49 -13.39
N ARG A 142 -5.84 5.54 -14.28
CA ARG A 142 -5.26 5.53 -15.63
C ARG A 142 -5.61 6.79 -16.41
N LEU A 143 -6.89 7.13 -16.48
CA LEU A 143 -7.37 8.34 -17.16
C LEU A 143 -6.82 9.63 -16.55
N SER A 144 -6.60 9.66 -15.24
CA SER A 144 -6.02 10.83 -14.55
C SER A 144 -4.54 11.01 -14.89
N LEU A 145 -3.78 9.91 -15.02
CA LEU A 145 -2.37 9.93 -15.43
C LEU A 145 -2.24 10.35 -16.90
N GLU A 146 -3.08 9.85 -17.78
CA GLU A 146 -3.10 10.24 -19.20
C GLU A 146 -3.43 11.74 -19.41
N LYS A 147 -4.35 12.31 -18.62
CA LYS A 147 -4.68 13.74 -18.65
C LYS A 147 -3.49 14.62 -18.17
N ARG A 148 -2.77 14.20 -17.14
CA ARG A 148 -1.57 14.93 -16.66
C ARG A 148 -0.46 14.93 -17.70
N SER A 149 -0.22 13.81 -18.38
CA SER A 149 0.76 13.70 -19.45
C SER A 149 0.41 14.57 -20.66
N SER A 150 -0.89 14.72 -20.97
CA SER A 150 -1.37 15.57 -22.05
C SER A 150 -1.25 17.06 -21.75
N GLN A 151 -1.44 17.48 -20.50
CA GLN A 151 -1.28 18.87 -20.07
C GLN A 151 0.19 19.32 -20.00
N SER A 152 1.11 18.41 -19.68
CA SER A 152 2.56 18.70 -19.67
C SER A 152 3.15 18.90 -21.06
N LYS A 153 2.50 18.43 -22.12
CA LYS A 153 2.95 18.60 -23.51
C LYS A 153 2.51 19.91 -24.19
N ILE A 154 1.74 20.74 -23.49
CA ILE A 154 1.16 22.00 -24.05
C ILE A 154 1.84 23.25 -23.47
N ASN A 155 2.77 23.10 -22.52
CA ASN A 155 3.65 24.14 -22.00
C ASN A 155 5.09 23.87 -22.40
#